data_6380d715a5fb3acb73556aa02dbe1a15
#
_entry.id   6380d715a5fb3acb73556aa02dbe1a15
#
_cell.length_a   1.000
_cell.length_b   1.000
_cell.length_c   1.000
_cell.angle_alpha   90.00
_cell.angle_beta   90.00
_cell.angle_gamma   90.00
#
_symmetry.space_group_name_H-M   'P 1'
#
loop_
_entity.id
_entity.type
_entity.pdbx_description
1 polymer ?
#
loop_
_entity_poly.entity_id
_entity_poly.type
_entity_poly.pdbx_seq_one_letter_code
_entity_poly.pdbx_strand_id
1 'polypeptide(L)'
;MGALILEGGTFRPIFSSGVMDALLDYEVDFPYVIGVSAGITDGFSYVSKQTKRNYDILMNHRHDKRYVGIRNYLSDRSLFGLKFAYETIPNELYPFDWNTFLENPAIIKVGVTNAKTGQCEYLDGKLLDKQCTMLKATCAIPFAFPVITFNGQDYYDGGICDPIPVKQAKRDGHDKMLIVLTRPKGYQKNLSKANIIASRRLKKRYPHLVKPLLTRHELYNETLNYCEMLEQTGKAVILRPSEDVQIDSFEKDLHKIDAIYHYGYQQAVENIEMIRALLK
;
A
#
# COMPACT_ATOMS: atom_id res chain seq x y z
N MET A 1 2.58 -13.71 -17.13
CA MET A 1 1.37 -13.65 -16.30
C MET A 1 1.20 -12.25 -15.75
N GLY A 2 -0.05 -11.79 -15.60
CA GLY A 2 -0.36 -10.45 -15.10
C GLY A 2 0.02 -10.24 -13.63
N ALA A 3 0.36 -9.01 -13.26
CA ALA A 3 0.64 -8.61 -11.89
C ALA A 3 -0.22 -7.43 -11.46
N LEU A 4 -0.65 -7.41 -10.20
CA LEU A 4 -1.31 -6.28 -9.56
C LEU A 4 -0.29 -5.52 -8.71
N ILE A 5 -0.10 -4.23 -9.01
CA ILE A 5 0.85 -3.35 -8.34
C ILE A 5 0.08 -2.31 -7.53
N LEU A 6 0.33 -2.23 -6.22
CA LEU A 6 -0.40 -1.37 -5.29
C LEU A 6 0.52 -0.31 -4.68
N GLU A 7 0.27 0.96 -5.02
CA GLU A 7 0.96 2.10 -4.41
C GLU A 7 0.47 2.31 -2.97
N GLY A 8 1.39 2.68 -2.07
CA GLY A 8 1.04 3.08 -0.71
C GLY A 8 0.45 4.49 -0.60
N GLY A 9 -0.02 4.90 0.59
CA GLY A 9 -0.53 6.25 0.71
C GLY A 9 -1.39 6.59 1.93
N THR A 10 -1.23 5.89 3.03
CA THR A 10 -2.03 6.03 4.26
C THR A 10 -3.51 5.72 3.98
N PHE A 11 -4.42 6.73 3.85
CA PHE A 11 -5.84 6.50 3.54
C PHE A 11 -6.16 6.63 2.04
N ARG A 12 -5.24 7.12 1.20
CA ARG A 12 -5.48 7.20 -0.24
C ARG A 12 -5.72 5.86 -0.92
N PRO A 13 -5.11 4.72 -0.46
CA PRO A 13 -5.41 3.40 -1.03
C PRO A 13 -6.86 2.93 -0.94
N ILE A 14 -7.76 3.69 -0.27
CA ILE A 14 -9.19 3.42 -0.37
C ILE A 14 -9.71 3.46 -1.83
N PHE A 15 -9.06 4.25 -2.70
CA PHE A 15 -9.25 4.16 -4.15
C PHE A 15 -8.90 2.75 -4.67
N SER A 16 -7.74 2.23 -4.26
CA SER A 16 -7.28 0.89 -4.64
C SER A 16 -8.20 -0.20 -4.09
N SER A 17 -8.79 0.01 -2.90
CA SER A 17 -9.79 -0.91 -2.34
C SER A 17 -11.04 -0.97 -3.22
N GLY A 18 -11.53 0.17 -3.74
CA GLY A 18 -12.63 0.18 -4.70
C GLY A 18 -12.28 -0.57 -6.00
N VAL A 19 -11.07 -0.35 -6.52
CA VAL A 19 -10.58 -1.12 -7.68
C VAL A 19 -10.57 -2.62 -7.39
N MET A 20 -10.00 -3.05 -6.26
CA MET A 20 -9.88 -4.46 -5.92
C MET A 20 -11.23 -5.12 -5.67
N ASP A 21 -12.19 -4.42 -5.09
CA ASP A 21 -13.54 -4.93 -4.87
C ASP A 21 -14.27 -5.13 -6.21
N ALA A 22 -14.10 -4.22 -7.18
CA ALA A 22 -14.60 -4.44 -8.54
C ALA A 22 -13.94 -5.66 -9.21
N LEU A 23 -12.62 -5.85 -9.05
CA LEU A 23 -11.94 -7.05 -9.57
C LEU A 23 -12.56 -8.33 -8.98
N LEU A 24 -12.88 -8.34 -7.68
CA LEU A 24 -13.53 -9.49 -7.04
C LEU A 24 -14.93 -9.73 -7.58
N ASP A 25 -15.75 -8.69 -7.70
CA ASP A 25 -17.12 -8.79 -8.20
C ASP A 25 -17.18 -9.25 -9.67
N TYR A 26 -16.14 -8.96 -10.45
CA TYR A 26 -16.00 -9.40 -11.84
C TYR A 26 -15.11 -10.64 -12.02
N GLU A 27 -14.79 -11.34 -10.93
CA GLU A 27 -14.01 -12.59 -10.93
C GLU A 27 -12.65 -12.46 -11.65
N VAL A 28 -11.96 -11.33 -11.43
CA VAL A 28 -10.62 -11.06 -11.96
C VAL A 28 -9.56 -11.31 -10.90
N ASP A 29 -8.78 -12.38 -11.05
CA ASP A 29 -7.76 -12.83 -10.12
C ASP A 29 -6.36 -12.65 -10.68
N PHE A 30 -5.57 -11.82 -10.00
CA PHE A 30 -4.16 -11.68 -10.32
C PHE A 30 -3.34 -12.74 -9.58
N PRO A 31 -2.53 -13.53 -10.31
CA PRO A 31 -1.68 -14.57 -9.71
C PRO A 31 -0.49 -14.01 -8.93
N TYR A 32 -0.21 -12.72 -9.07
CA TYR A 32 0.86 -12.02 -8.39
C TYR A 32 0.40 -10.63 -7.96
N VAL A 33 0.54 -10.35 -6.67
CA VAL A 33 0.17 -9.06 -6.04
C VAL A 33 1.38 -8.52 -5.31
N ILE A 34 1.78 -7.29 -5.59
CA ILE A 34 2.88 -6.63 -4.91
C ILE A 34 2.53 -5.18 -4.59
N GLY A 35 2.98 -4.72 -3.45
CA GLY A 35 2.75 -3.33 -3.04
C GLY A 35 3.51 -2.96 -1.79
N VAL A 36 3.25 -1.76 -1.31
CA VAL A 36 3.87 -1.18 -0.11
C VAL A 36 2.83 -0.48 0.76
N SER A 37 3.12 -0.41 2.07
CA SER A 37 2.33 0.40 3.02
C SER A 37 0.83 0.02 2.98
N ALA A 38 -0.07 0.99 3.13
CA ALA A 38 -1.51 0.77 3.10
C ALA A 38 -2.00 0.08 1.82
N GLY A 39 -1.36 0.32 0.65
CA GLY A 39 -1.78 -0.32 -0.59
C GLY A 39 -1.72 -1.84 -0.52
N ILE A 40 -0.59 -2.40 -0.06
CA ILE A 40 -0.49 -3.85 0.09
C ILE A 40 -1.29 -4.36 1.29
N THR A 41 -1.42 -3.56 2.37
CA THR A 41 -2.27 -3.93 3.50
C THR A 41 -3.72 -4.18 3.04
N ASP A 42 -4.24 -3.31 2.18
CA ASP A 42 -5.55 -3.48 1.57
C ASP A 42 -5.57 -4.67 0.59
N GLY A 43 -4.46 -4.95 -0.09
CA GLY A 43 -4.30 -6.10 -0.99
C GLY A 43 -4.49 -7.46 -0.33
N PHE A 44 -4.27 -7.57 0.99
CA PHE A 44 -4.57 -8.81 1.73
C PHE A 44 -6.06 -9.12 1.74
N SER A 45 -6.94 -8.11 1.83
CA SER A 45 -8.39 -8.31 1.72
C SER A 45 -8.81 -8.80 0.33
N TYR A 46 -8.14 -8.32 -0.73
CA TYR A 46 -8.35 -8.83 -2.09
C TYR A 46 -7.94 -10.31 -2.22
N VAL A 47 -6.76 -10.69 -1.72
CA VAL A 47 -6.28 -12.08 -1.80
C VAL A 47 -7.12 -13.02 -0.92
N SER A 48 -7.67 -12.54 0.19
CA SER A 48 -8.62 -13.30 1.03
C SER A 48 -10.08 -13.23 0.56
N LYS A 49 -10.34 -12.61 -0.62
CA LYS A 49 -11.70 -12.49 -1.21
C LYS A 49 -12.72 -11.76 -0.34
N GLN A 50 -12.27 -10.84 0.49
CA GLN A 50 -13.14 -10.11 1.42
C GLN A 50 -13.54 -8.75 0.85
N THR A 51 -14.55 -8.73 0.00
CA THR A 51 -15.14 -7.51 -0.59
C THR A 51 -15.60 -6.54 0.50
N LYS A 52 -15.42 -5.23 0.27
CA LYS A 52 -15.77 -4.11 1.16
C LYS A 52 -15.08 -4.07 2.53
N ARG A 53 -14.31 -5.09 2.89
CA ARG A 53 -13.67 -5.14 4.21
C ARG A 53 -12.85 -3.87 4.52
N ASN A 54 -12.01 -3.42 3.60
CA ASN A 54 -11.19 -2.22 3.79
C ASN A 54 -12.05 -0.95 3.86
N TYR A 55 -13.08 -0.86 3.02
CA TYR A 55 -14.04 0.24 3.03
C TYR A 55 -14.77 0.34 4.36
N ASP A 56 -15.34 -0.76 4.85
CA ASP A 56 -16.10 -0.80 6.11
C ASP A 56 -15.19 -0.46 7.31
N ILE A 57 -13.97 -0.97 7.34
CA ILE A 57 -12.98 -0.63 8.37
C ILE A 57 -12.72 0.88 8.38
N LEU A 58 -12.44 1.46 7.23
CA LEU A 58 -12.10 2.89 7.18
C LEU A 58 -13.30 3.76 7.49
N MET A 59 -14.48 3.48 6.93
CA MET A 59 -15.70 4.26 7.16
C MET A 59 -16.12 4.23 8.64
N ASN A 60 -16.04 3.07 9.29
CA ASN A 60 -16.50 2.91 10.67
C ASN A 60 -15.47 3.39 11.71
N HIS A 61 -14.17 3.38 11.36
CA HIS A 61 -13.10 3.68 12.33
C HIS A 61 -12.27 4.92 12.01
N ARG A 62 -12.57 5.64 10.91
CA ARG A 62 -11.78 6.84 10.55
C ARG A 62 -11.74 7.89 11.67
N HIS A 63 -12.79 8.04 12.42
CA HIS A 63 -12.91 8.97 13.54
C HIS A 63 -12.62 8.33 14.90
N ASP A 64 -12.36 7.01 14.95
CA ASP A 64 -12.02 6.34 16.20
C ASP A 64 -10.60 6.71 16.63
N LYS A 65 -10.50 7.32 17.82
CA LYS A 65 -9.21 7.75 18.38
C LYS A 65 -8.26 6.59 18.70
N ARG A 66 -8.81 5.36 18.82
CA ARG A 66 -8.00 4.13 18.95
C ARG A 66 -7.36 3.74 17.62
N TYR A 67 -8.02 4.05 16.49
CA TYR A 67 -7.50 3.75 15.17
C TYR A 67 -6.39 4.74 14.77
N VAL A 68 -6.68 6.05 14.83
CA VAL A 68 -5.71 7.11 14.52
C VAL A 68 -5.90 8.30 15.44
N GLY A 69 -4.84 8.68 16.14
CA GLY A 69 -4.90 9.83 17.07
C GLY A 69 -3.59 10.05 17.82
N ILE A 70 -3.38 11.31 18.24
CA ILE A 70 -2.15 11.72 18.92
C ILE A 70 -1.95 10.99 20.28
N ARG A 71 -3.03 10.54 20.91
CA ARG A 71 -2.95 9.80 22.17
C ARG A 71 -2.22 8.46 22.04
N ASN A 72 -2.26 7.85 20.86
CA ASN A 72 -1.55 6.60 20.60
C ASN A 72 -0.01 6.76 20.67
N TYR A 73 0.50 8.00 20.58
CA TYR A 73 1.92 8.26 20.81
C TYR A 73 2.39 7.96 22.24
N LEU A 74 1.51 8.06 23.22
CA LEU A 74 1.84 7.78 24.61
C LEU A 74 2.02 6.28 24.87
N SER A 75 1.20 5.43 24.22
CA SER A 75 1.28 3.96 24.35
C SER A 75 2.21 3.32 23.31
N ASP A 76 2.01 3.65 22.04
CA ASP A 76 2.56 2.90 20.91
C ASP A 76 3.71 3.62 20.21
N ARG A 77 4.01 4.88 20.60
CA ARG A 77 4.93 5.78 19.87
C ARG A 77 4.54 5.91 18.38
N SER A 78 3.25 5.80 18.11
CA SER A 78 2.65 5.78 16.79
C SER A 78 1.42 6.70 16.75
N LEU A 79 1.13 7.31 15.59
CA LEU A 79 -0.16 7.98 15.35
C LEU A 79 -1.31 6.97 15.25
N PHE A 80 -1.02 5.75 14.81
CA PHE A 80 -1.99 4.65 14.75
C PHE A 80 -1.90 3.83 16.04
N GLY A 81 -3.05 3.42 16.56
CA GLY A 81 -3.10 2.45 17.66
C GLY A 81 -2.74 1.06 17.11
N LEU A 82 -1.48 0.67 17.28
CA LEU A 82 -0.94 -0.53 16.62
C LEU A 82 -1.70 -1.79 17.01
N LYS A 83 -2.02 -1.95 18.29
CA LYS A 83 -2.84 -3.08 18.75
C LYS A 83 -4.25 -3.02 18.16
N PHE A 84 -4.89 -1.85 18.18
CA PHE A 84 -6.26 -1.73 17.68
C PHE A 84 -6.33 -1.98 16.17
N ALA A 85 -5.48 -1.32 15.38
CA ALA A 85 -5.52 -1.39 13.92
C ALA A 85 -5.07 -2.74 13.35
N TYR A 86 -4.08 -3.38 13.97
CA TYR A 86 -3.43 -4.58 13.41
C TYR A 86 -3.72 -5.89 14.16
N GLU A 87 -4.39 -5.82 15.33
CA GLU A 87 -4.75 -7.01 16.09
C GLU A 87 -6.26 -7.05 16.38
N THR A 88 -6.84 -6.01 17.03
CA THR A 88 -8.27 -6.01 17.35
C THR A 88 -9.15 -5.98 16.10
N ILE A 89 -8.87 -5.09 15.14
CA ILE A 89 -9.66 -5.02 13.89
C ILE A 89 -9.62 -6.35 13.14
N PRO A 90 -8.46 -6.92 12.77
CA PRO A 90 -8.41 -8.10 11.93
C PRO A 90 -8.71 -9.42 12.64
N ASN A 91 -8.70 -9.47 13.97
CA ASN A 91 -8.98 -10.71 14.69
C ASN A 91 -10.36 -10.72 15.38
N GLU A 92 -10.96 -9.55 15.65
CA GLU A 92 -12.18 -9.46 16.45
C GLU A 92 -13.32 -8.71 15.74
N LEU A 93 -13.04 -7.52 15.16
CA LEU A 93 -14.09 -6.66 14.62
C LEU A 93 -14.43 -6.96 13.15
N TYR A 94 -13.39 -7.20 12.36
CA TYR A 94 -13.47 -7.57 10.94
C TYR A 94 -12.54 -8.76 10.69
N PRO A 95 -12.93 -9.96 11.14
CA PRO A 95 -12.05 -11.13 11.11
C PRO A 95 -11.48 -11.38 9.72
N PHE A 96 -10.16 -11.57 9.68
CA PHE A 96 -9.48 -11.90 8.44
C PHE A 96 -9.70 -13.36 8.07
N ASP A 97 -10.08 -13.63 6.85
CA ASP A 97 -10.30 -14.98 6.36
C ASP A 97 -8.97 -15.68 6.03
N TRP A 98 -8.39 -16.27 7.07
CA TRP A 98 -7.13 -16.99 6.98
C TRP A 98 -7.20 -18.20 6.06
N ASN A 99 -8.33 -18.90 6.00
CA ASN A 99 -8.48 -20.10 5.20
C ASN A 99 -8.44 -19.75 3.72
N THR A 100 -9.31 -18.85 3.28
CA THR A 100 -9.31 -18.35 1.89
C THR A 100 -7.97 -17.74 1.50
N PHE A 101 -7.33 -16.97 2.40
CA PHE A 101 -6.02 -16.37 2.14
C PHE A 101 -4.93 -17.44 1.93
N LEU A 102 -4.85 -18.46 2.79
CA LEU A 102 -3.80 -19.48 2.70
C LEU A 102 -4.00 -20.42 1.51
N GLU A 103 -5.25 -20.73 1.17
CA GLU A 103 -5.61 -21.57 0.03
C GLU A 103 -5.46 -20.87 -1.33
N ASN A 104 -5.52 -19.53 -1.35
CA ASN A 104 -5.35 -18.76 -2.58
C ASN A 104 -3.93 -18.97 -3.15
N PRO A 105 -3.78 -19.39 -4.42
CA PRO A 105 -2.48 -19.69 -5.01
C PRO A 105 -1.67 -18.42 -5.36
N ALA A 106 -2.26 -17.23 -5.26
CA ALA A 106 -1.58 -15.98 -5.61
C ALA A 106 -0.34 -15.74 -4.75
N ILE A 107 0.74 -15.32 -5.40
CA ILE A 107 1.94 -14.82 -4.74
C ILE A 107 1.65 -13.39 -4.27
N ILE A 108 1.85 -13.12 -2.99
CA ILE A 108 1.75 -11.77 -2.44
C ILE A 108 3.10 -11.32 -1.90
N LYS A 109 3.59 -10.18 -2.37
CA LYS A 109 4.88 -9.59 -1.99
C LYS A 109 4.69 -8.27 -1.26
N VAL A 110 5.25 -8.17 -0.06
CA VAL A 110 5.16 -6.99 0.80
C VAL A 110 6.47 -6.24 0.80
N GLY A 111 6.51 -5.07 0.16
CA GLY A 111 7.71 -4.24 0.14
C GLY A 111 7.95 -3.53 1.47
N VAL A 112 9.18 -3.62 1.97
CA VAL A 112 9.65 -2.97 3.20
C VAL A 112 11.02 -2.35 2.98
N THR A 113 11.39 -1.36 3.80
CA THR A 113 12.75 -0.79 3.80
C THR A 113 13.53 -1.34 4.99
N ASN A 114 14.58 -2.10 4.74
CA ASN A 114 15.47 -2.55 5.80
C ASN A 114 16.16 -1.33 6.43
N ALA A 115 15.95 -1.13 7.73
CA ALA A 115 16.46 0.05 8.43
C ALA A 115 17.99 0.10 8.49
N LYS A 116 18.62 -1.06 8.56
CA LYS A 116 20.07 -1.19 8.71
C LYS A 116 20.81 -0.96 7.39
N THR A 117 20.27 -1.47 6.27
CA THR A 117 20.92 -1.37 4.95
C THR A 117 20.39 -0.23 4.09
N GLY A 118 19.17 0.29 4.38
CA GLY A 118 18.46 1.25 3.56
C GLY A 118 17.92 0.68 2.24
N GLN A 119 18.00 -0.63 2.04
CA GLN A 119 17.58 -1.31 0.82
C GLN A 119 16.13 -1.78 0.92
N CYS A 120 15.49 -1.96 -0.25
CA CYS A 120 14.19 -2.60 -0.34
C CYS A 120 14.33 -4.10 -0.17
N GLU A 121 13.41 -4.67 0.60
CA GLU A 121 13.18 -6.10 0.71
C GLU A 121 11.71 -6.39 0.43
N TYR A 122 11.42 -7.58 -0.12
CA TYR A 122 10.07 -7.97 -0.47
C TYR A 122 9.75 -9.28 0.25
N LEU A 123 8.99 -9.14 1.32
CA LEU A 123 8.62 -10.26 2.18
C LEU A 123 7.53 -11.10 1.52
N ASP A 124 7.58 -12.40 1.76
CA ASP A 124 6.50 -13.29 1.35
C ASP A 124 5.27 -13.05 2.23
N GLY A 125 4.19 -12.59 1.62
CA GLY A 125 2.95 -12.30 2.34
C GLY A 125 2.31 -13.51 3.01
N LYS A 126 2.61 -14.73 2.55
CA LYS A 126 2.15 -15.97 3.19
C LYS A 126 2.73 -16.19 4.60
N LEU A 127 3.77 -15.43 4.97
CA LEU A 127 4.33 -15.41 6.32
C LEU A 127 3.62 -14.41 7.26
N LEU A 128 2.45 -13.89 6.88
CA LEU A 128 1.66 -13.01 7.74
C LEU A 128 1.32 -13.71 9.06
N ASP A 129 1.57 -13.03 10.17
CA ASP A 129 1.18 -13.47 11.51
C ASP A 129 -0.13 -12.80 11.98
N LYS A 130 -0.76 -13.35 13.03
CA LYS A 130 -1.99 -12.79 13.61
C LYS A 130 -1.81 -11.40 14.24
N GLN A 131 -0.59 -11.01 14.54
CA GLN A 131 -0.22 -9.67 15.00
C GLN A 131 -0.02 -8.70 13.85
N CYS A 132 -0.12 -9.18 12.61
CA CYS A 132 0.11 -8.39 11.39
C CYS A 132 1.46 -7.65 11.41
N THR A 133 2.51 -8.28 11.96
CA THR A 133 3.82 -7.64 12.18
C THR A 133 4.42 -7.16 10.85
N MET A 134 4.31 -7.95 9.79
CA MET A 134 4.74 -7.58 8.45
C MET A 134 4.00 -6.35 7.92
N LEU A 135 2.69 -6.24 8.17
CA LEU A 135 1.87 -5.08 7.76
C LEU A 135 2.22 -3.84 8.57
N LYS A 136 2.50 -3.98 9.87
CA LYS A 136 3.07 -2.89 10.68
C LYS A 136 4.40 -2.42 10.09
N ALA A 137 5.27 -3.34 9.66
CA ALA A 137 6.59 -3.02 9.09
C ALA A 137 6.48 -2.24 7.77
N THR A 138 5.64 -2.69 6.82
CA THR A 138 5.46 -2.00 5.54
C THR A 138 4.81 -0.62 5.69
N CYS A 139 4.05 -0.38 6.77
CA CYS A 139 3.41 0.90 7.09
C CYS A 139 4.21 1.78 8.06
N ALA A 140 5.40 1.36 8.48
CA ALA A 140 6.20 2.05 9.49
C ALA A 140 6.85 3.34 8.97
N ILE A 141 6.05 4.38 8.74
CA ILE A 141 6.54 5.70 8.36
C ILE A 141 7.30 6.32 9.54
N PRO A 142 8.56 6.78 9.37
CA PRO A 142 9.29 7.44 10.44
C PRO A 142 8.49 8.57 11.09
N PHE A 143 8.48 8.61 12.43
CA PHE A 143 7.69 9.48 13.33
C PHE A 143 6.20 9.17 13.41
N ALA A 144 5.57 8.64 12.38
CA ALA A 144 4.18 8.19 12.50
C ALA A 144 4.09 6.79 13.11
N PHE A 145 5.19 6.00 13.03
CA PHE A 145 5.36 4.67 13.59
C PHE A 145 6.75 4.49 14.22
N PRO A 146 6.90 3.59 15.20
CA PRO A 146 8.22 3.10 15.58
C PRO A 146 8.83 2.26 14.44
N VAL A 147 10.13 1.96 14.54
CA VAL A 147 10.73 0.89 13.73
C VAL A 147 10.11 -0.44 14.15
N ILE A 148 9.82 -1.29 13.18
CA ILE A 148 9.20 -2.60 13.44
C ILE A 148 10.23 -3.70 13.18
N THR A 149 10.40 -4.59 14.14
CA THR A 149 11.27 -5.76 14.01
C THR A 149 10.44 -6.97 13.55
N PHE A 150 10.84 -7.57 12.43
CA PHE A 150 10.26 -8.81 11.90
C PHE A 150 11.39 -9.76 11.53
N ASN A 151 11.31 -11.01 11.98
CA ASN A 151 12.36 -12.03 11.78
C ASN A 151 13.78 -11.54 12.10
N GLY A 152 13.93 -10.77 13.19
CA GLY A 152 15.22 -10.27 13.67
C GLY A 152 15.81 -9.12 12.88
N GLN A 153 15.08 -8.55 11.92
CA GLN A 153 15.47 -7.37 11.15
C GLN A 153 14.55 -6.18 11.45
N ASP A 154 15.12 -4.99 11.47
CA ASP A 154 14.40 -3.73 11.69
C ASP A 154 13.94 -3.15 10.34
N TYR A 155 12.66 -2.81 10.25
CA TYR A 155 12.06 -2.29 9.02
C TYR A 155 11.33 -0.97 9.23
N TYR A 156 11.31 -0.19 8.16
CA TYR A 156 10.47 0.97 7.94
C TYR A 156 9.61 0.78 6.67
N ASP A 157 8.69 1.73 6.44
CA ASP A 157 7.75 1.74 5.32
C ASP A 157 8.46 1.48 3.97
N GLY A 158 7.91 0.54 3.19
CA GLY A 158 8.46 0.15 1.89
C GLY A 158 8.50 1.32 0.89
N GLY A 159 7.58 2.27 1.02
CA GLY A 159 7.57 3.45 0.17
C GLY A 159 8.72 4.43 0.40
N ILE A 160 9.66 4.16 1.32
CA ILE A 160 10.91 4.92 1.42
C ILE A 160 11.87 4.54 0.28
N CYS A 161 11.99 3.24 0.00
CA CYS A 161 12.94 2.72 -0.96
C CYS A 161 12.31 2.31 -2.31
N ASP A 162 11.04 1.91 -2.33
CA ASP A 162 10.29 1.60 -3.57
C ASP A 162 8.80 1.88 -3.40
N PRO A 163 8.34 3.12 -3.68
CA PRO A 163 6.96 3.53 -3.44
C PRO A 163 5.93 2.90 -4.40
N ILE A 164 6.37 2.43 -5.56
CA ILE A 164 5.56 1.75 -6.59
C ILE A 164 6.39 0.60 -7.13
N PRO A 165 6.25 -0.64 -6.61
CA PRO A 165 7.21 -1.73 -6.85
C PRO A 165 7.08 -2.40 -8.23
N VAL A 166 6.83 -1.61 -9.26
CA VAL A 166 6.69 -2.03 -10.66
C VAL A 166 7.99 -2.64 -11.21
N LYS A 167 9.15 -2.09 -10.83
CA LYS A 167 10.46 -2.61 -11.27
C LYS A 167 10.75 -3.97 -10.63
N GLN A 168 10.24 -4.22 -9.41
CA GLN A 168 10.37 -5.53 -8.78
C GLN A 168 9.48 -6.57 -9.46
N ALA A 169 8.22 -6.25 -9.73
CA ALA A 169 7.35 -7.15 -10.47
C ALA A 169 7.95 -7.53 -11.84
N LYS A 170 8.60 -6.59 -12.52
CA LYS A 170 9.34 -6.85 -13.75
C LYS A 170 10.51 -7.82 -13.55
N ARG A 171 11.32 -7.66 -12.48
CA ARG A 171 12.40 -8.59 -12.13
C ARG A 171 11.90 -9.99 -11.80
N ASP A 172 10.70 -10.09 -11.21
CA ASP A 172 10.04 -11.35 -10.89
C ASP A 172 9.36 -12.01 -12.12
N GLY A 173 9.55 -11.44 -13.33
CA GLY A 173 9.11 -12.03 -14.60
C GLY A 173 7.72 -11.62 -15.07
N HIS A 174 7.14 -10.56 -14.52
CA HIS A 174 5.82 -10.06 -14.91
C HIS A 174 5.95 -8.90 -15.90
N ASP A 175 5.48 -9.11 -17.13
CA ASP A 175 5.55 -8.13 -18.23
C ASP A 175 4.24 -7.39 -18.49
N LYS A 176 3.12 -7.87 -17.95
CA LYS A 176 1.79 -7.26 -18.03
C LYS A 176 1.32 -6.90 -16.62
N MET A 177 0.87 -5.67 -16.40
CA MET A 177 0.61 -5.17 -15.06
C MET A 177 -0.65 -4.31 -14.99
N LEU A 178 -1.47 -4.53 -13.96
CA LEU A 178 -2.40 -3.53 -13.49
C LEU A 178 -1.70 -2.72 -12.40
N ILE A 179 -1.52 -1.43 -12.63
CA ILE A 179 -0.85 -0.52 -11.69
C ILE A 179 -1.92 0.40 -11.09
N VAL A 180 -2.14 0.29 -9.79
CA VAL A 180 -3.11 1.13 -9.08
C VAL A 180 -2.36 2.19 -8.29
N LEU A 181 -2.49 3.44 -8.76
CA LEU A 181 -1.86 4.61 -8.17
C LEU A 181 -2.85 5.38 -7.29
N THR A 182 -2.34 6.14 -6.35
CA THR A 182 -3.12 6.92 -5.38
C THR A 182 -3.04 8.42 -5.60
N ARG A 183 -2.42 8.84 -6.70
CA ARG A 183 -2.26 10.24 -7.12
C ARG A 183 -2.72 10.43 -8.56
N PRO A 184 -3.29 11.60 -8.90
CA PRO A 184 -3.75 11.89 -10.25
C PRO A 184 -2.58 11.95 -11.25
N LYS A 185 -2.94 11.95 -12.53
CA LYS A 185 -1.98 12.13 -13.63
C LYS A 185 -1.29 13.49 -13.52
N GLY A 186 0.01 13.52 -13.83
CA GLY A 186 0.80 14.76 -13.75
C GLY A 186 1.30 15.12 -12.35
N TYR A 187 0.91 14.38 -11.30
CA TYR A 187 1.45 14.62 -9.97
C TYR A 187 2.98 14.43 -9.94
N GLN A 188 3.66 15.42 -9.34
CA GLN A 188 5.10 15.36 -9.08
C GLN A 188 5.37 15.47 -7.58
N LYS A 189 6.18 14.56 -7.09
CA LYS A 189 6.56 14.53 -5.68
C LYS A 189 7.76 15.45 -5.43
N ASN A 190 7.69 16.22 -4.37
CA ASN A 190 8.78 17.07 -3.91
C ASN A 190 9.41 16.54 -2.62
N LEU A 191 10.65 16.96 -2.34
CA LEU A 191 11.32 16.63 -1.09
C LEU A 191 10.53 17.21 0.10
N SER A 192 10.03 16.33 0.96
CA SER A 192 9.23 16.76 2.11
C SER A 192 10.11 17.17 3.31
N LYS A 193 9.64 18.17 4.06
CA LYS A 193 10.27 18.56 5.35
C LYS A 193 10.34 17.39 6.33
N ALA A 194 9.32 16.52 6.33
CA ALA A 194 9.30 15.32 7.18
C ALA A 194 10.46 14.38 6.85
N ASN A 195 10.75 14.13 5.57
CA ASN A 195 11.88 13.29 5.17
C ASN A 195 13.23 13.89 5.56
N ILE A 196 13.39 15.22 5.45
CA ILE A 196 14.61 15.91 5.90
C ILE A 196 14.80 15.74 7.41
N ILE A 197 13.74 15.90 8.20
CA ILE A 197 13.80 15.74 9.66
C ILE A 197 14.08 14.26 10.00
N ALA A 198 13.42 13.33 9.32
CA ALA A 198 13.64 11.89 9.51
C ALA A 198 15.09 11.50 9.22
N SER A 199 15.66 11.96 8.11
CA SER A 199 17.05 11.68 7.75
C SER A 199 18.04 12.16 8.81
N ARG A 200 17.84 13.37 9.35
CA ARG A 200 18.69 13.92 10.41
C ARG A 200 18.60 13.14 11.72
N ARG A 201 17.40 12.76 12.14
CA ARG A 201 17.19 12.02 13.42
C ARG A 201 17.62 10.57 13.35
N LEU A 202 17.43 9.91 12.20
CA LEU A 202 17.79 8.51 12.02
C LEU A 202 19.27 8.30 11.67
N LYS A 203 19.99 9.34 11.20
CA LYS A 203 21.37 9.27 10.74
C LYS A 203 22.31 8.53 11.70
N LYS A 204 22.18 8.74 13.02
CA LYS A 204 23.06 8.12 14.01
C LYS A 204 22.80 6.63 14.19
N ARG A 205 21.51 6.21 14.15
CA ARG A 205 21.13 4.81 14.37
C ARG A 205 21.06 4.02 13.06
N TYR A 206 20.62 4.65 11.99
CA TYR A 206 20.39 4.03 10.67
C TYR A 206 20.96 4.94 9.55
N PRO A 207 22.28 5.04 9.42
CA PRO A 207 22.91 5.98 8.48
C PRO A 207 22.54 5.71 7.02
N HIS A 208 22.29 4.46 6.65
CA HIS A 208 21.93 4.07 5.29
C HIS A 208 20.50 4.49 4.87
N LEU A 209 19.62 4.86 5.81
CA LEU A 209 18.31 5.44 5.49
C LEU A 209 18.36 6.90 5.03
N VAL A 210 19.48 7.60 5.26
CA VAL A 210 19.59 9.04 4.94
C VAL A 210 19.37 9.28 3.45
N LYS A 211 20.08 8.55 2.59
CA LYS A 211 19.97 8.70 1.13
C LYS A 211 18.55 8.37 0.64
N PRO A 212 17.97 7.18 0.91
CA PRO A 212 16.61 6.87 0.49
C PRO A 212 15.58 7.92 0.91
N LEU A 213 15.63 8.42 2.15
CA LEU A 213 14.72 9.46 2.62
C LEU A 213 14.85 10.78 1.85
N LEU A 214 16.07 11.19 1.50
CA LEU A 214 16.32 12.43 0.80
C LEU A 214 16.04 12.35 -0.70
N THR A 215 16.22 11.17 -1.34
CA THR A 215 16.01 10.98 -2.79
C THR A 215 14.68 10.29 -3.12
N ARG A 216 13.82 10.01 -2.13
CA ARG A 216 12.54 9.34 -2.33
C ARG A 216 11.65 10.00 -3.39
N HIS A 217 11.66 11.31 -3.45
CA HIS A 217 10.84 12.07 -4.40
C HIS A 217 11.33 11.90 -5.84
N GLU A 218 12.64 11.86 -6.06
CA GLU A 218 13.26 11.61 -7.37
C GLU A 218 12.89 10.21 -7.86
N LEU A 219 13.12 9.19 -7.03
CA LEU A 219 12.77 7.81 -7.32
C LEU A 219 11.28 7.64 -7.65
N TYR A 220 10.41 8.32 -6.89
CA TYR A 220 8.96 8.28 -7.13
C TYR A 220 8.62 8.81 -8.52
N ASN A 221 9.15 9.99 -8.89
CA ASN A 221 8.88 10.63 -10.17
C ASN A 221 9.46 9.82 -11.34
N GLU A 222 10.67 9.28 -11.20
CA GLU A 222 11.26 8.36 -12.20
C GLU A 222 10.40 7.10 -12.38
N THR A 223 9.86 6.56 -11.28
CA THR A 223 9.01 5.37 -11.36
C THR A 223 7.67 5.68 -12.01
N LEU A 224 7.06 6.86 -11.75
CA LEU A 224 5.86 7.29 -12.47
C LEU A 224 6.10 7.36 -13.98
N ASN A 225 7.19 7.97 -14.42
CA ASN A 225 7.55 8.04 -15.84
C ASN A 225 7.70 6.63 -16.44
N TYR A 226 8.28 5.69 -15.68
CA TYR A 226 8.40 4.30 -16.10
C TYR A 226 7.03 3.60 -16.21
N CYS A 227 6.11 3.84 -15.27
CA CYS A 227 4.74 3.32 -15.35
C CYS A 227 4.01 3.86 -16.60
N GLU A 228 4.12 5.15 -16.89
CA GLU A 228 3.51 5.77 -18.07
C GLU A 228 4.09 5.21 -19.38
N MET A 229 5.39 4.93 -19.42
CA MET A 229 6.00 4.26 -20.57
C MET A 229 5.45 2.83 -20.76
N LEU A 230 5.25 2.07 -19.68
CA LEU A 230 4.63 0.74 -19.76
C LEU A 230 3.19 0.82 -20.26
N GLU A 231 2.41 1.81 -19.84
CA GLU A 231 1.05 2.05 -20.32
C GLU A 231 1.05 2.37 -21.83
N GLN A 232 1.88 3.30 -22.28
CA GLN A 232 2.01 3.68 -23.69
C GLN A 232 2.43 2.51 -24.59
N THR A 233 3.18 1.56 -24.05
CA THR A 233 3.64 0.35 -24.78
C THR A 233 2.68 -0.84 -24.64
N GLY A 234 1.49 -0.65 -24.06
CA GLY A 234 0.48 -1.70 -23.87
C GLY A 234 0.87 -2.79 -22.88
N LYS A 235 1.88 -2.54 -22.03
CA LYS A 235 2.34 -3.49 -21.01
C LYS A 235 1.68 -3.27 -19.66
N ALA A 236 1.02 -2.13 -19.45
CA ALA A 236 0.29 -1.85 -18.24
C ALA A 236 -1.06 -1.18 -18.53
N VAL A 237 -2.01 -1.40 -17.63
CA VAL A 237 -3.17 -0.57 -17.41
C VAL A 237 -2.93 0.19 -16.12
N ILE A 238 -3.09 1.52 -16.12
CA ILE A 238 -2.94 2.35 -14.94
C ILE A 238 -4.31 2.87 -14.51
N LEU A 239 -4.73 2.54 -13.29
CA LEU A 239 -5.88 3.15 -12.65
C LEU A 239 -5.41 4.13 -11.58
N ARG A 240 -5.98 5.35 -11.60
CA ARG A 240 -5.62 6.42 -10.66
C ARG A 240 -6.78 7.40 -10.48
N PRO A 241 -6.89 8.08 -9.32
CA PRO A 241 -7.90 9.12 -9.14
C PRO A 241 -7.69 10.27 -10.12
N SER A 242 -8.77 10.96 -10.49
CA SER A 242 -8.70 12.25 -11.18
C SER A 242 -8.36 13.38 -10.20
N GLU A 243 -8.03 14.57 -10.73
CA GLU A 243 -7.75 15.74 -9.90
C GLU A 243 -8.95 16.14 -9.03
N ASP A 244 -10.17 15.95 -9.52
CA ASP A 244 -11.40 16.34 -8.83
C ASP A 244 -11.81 15.40 -7.69
N VAL A 245 -11.34 14.15 -7.71
CA VAL A 245 -11.72 13.09 -6.75
C VAL A 245 -10.52 12.61 -5.90
N GLN A 246 -9.46 13.40 -5.77
CA GLN A 246 -8.34 13.04 -4.90
C GLN A 246 -8.57 13.39 -3.44
N ILE A 247 -7.93 12.65 -2.53
CA ILE A 247 -7.96 12.92 -1.09
C ILE A 247 -6.56 13.08 -0.50
N ASP A 248 -6.49 13.71 0.66
CA ASP A 248 -5.26 13.79 1.43
C ASP A 248 -4.91 12.46 2.13
N SER A 249 -3.62 12.28 2.48
CA SER A 249 -3.15 11.08 3.18
C SER A 249 -3.86 10.83 4.51
N PHE A 250 -4.36 11.88 5.16
CA PHE A 250 -5.08 11.82 6.43
C PHE A 250 -6.50 12.38 6.32
N GLU A 251 -7.15 12.19 5.16
CA GLU A 251 -8.52 12.64 4.93
C GLU A 251 -9.45 12.24 6.08
N LYS A 252 -10.33 13.15 6.47
CA LYS A 252 -11.29 12.95 7.56
C LYS A 252 -12.74 12.97 7.07
N ASP A 253 -12.98 13.58 5.93
CA ASP A 253 -14.32 13.68 5.37
C ASP A 253 -14.73 12.31 4.80
N LEU A 254 -15.72 11.69 5.46
CA LEU A 254 -16.21 10.37 5.05
C LEU A 254 -16.89 10.42 3.67
N HIS A 255 -17.51 11.54 3.29
CA HIS A 255 -18.11 11.68 1.95
C HIS A 255 -17.04 11.66 0.86
N LYS A 256 -15.87 12.29 1.10
CA LYS A 256 -14.76 12.22 0.15
C LYS A 256 -14.15 10.82 0.09
N ILE A 257 -14.05 10.15 1.23
CA ILE A 257 -13.56 8.77 1.31
C ILE A 257 -14.49 7.82 0.55
N ASP A 258 -15.80 7.98 0.73
CA ASP A 258 -16.82 7.23 0.01
C ASP A 258 -16.75 7.48 -1.49
N ALA A 259 -16.72 8.74 -1.90
CA ALA A 259 -16.68 9.13 -3.31
C ALA A 259 -15.45 8.56 -4.05
N ILE A 260 -14.25 8.61 -3.44
CA ILE A 260 -13.04 8.10 -4.08
C ILE A 260 -13.01 6.56 -4.13
N TYR A 261 -13.61 5.87 -3.15
CA TYR A 261 -13.78 4.42 -3.20
C TYR A 261 -14.67 4.02 -4.39
N HIS A 262 -15.84 4.64 -4.52
CA HIS A 262 -16.76 4.37 -5.64
C HIS A 262 -16.16 4.76 -6.98
N TYR A 263 -15.39 5.83 -7.03
CA TYR A 263 -14.65 6.21 -8.24
C TYR A 263 -13.63 5.12 -8.64
N GLY A 264 -12.88 4.56 -7.68
CA GLY A 264 -11.96 3.45 -7.93
C GLY A 264 -12.67 2.20 -8.46
N TYR A 265 -13.81 1.86 -7.86
CA TYR A 265 -14.66 0.77 -8.31
C TYR A 265 -15.12 0.97 -9.76
N GLN A 266 -15.68 2.15 -10.05
CA GLN A 266 -16.15 2.48 -11.40
C GLN A 266 -15.03 2.45 -12.45
N GLN A 267 -13.87 3.00 -12.13
CA GLN A 267 -12.69 2.96 -13.02
C GLN A 267 -12.27 1.53 -13.36
N ALA A 268 -12.33 0.61 -12.42
CA ALA A 268 -12.02 -0.80 -12.69
C ALA A 268 -13.09 -1.44 -13.59
N VAL A 269 -14.37 -1.19 -13.35
CA VAL A 269 -15.48 -1.70 -14.18
C VAL A 269 -15.36 -1.19 -15.62
N GLU A 270 -15.14 0.10 -15.83
CA GLU A 270 -14.99 0.71 -17.16
C GLU A 270 -13.80 0.13 -17.95
N ASN A 271 -12.76 -0.33 -17.25
CA ASN A 271 -11.55 -0.88 -17.85
C ASN A 271 -11.43 -2.41 -17.76
N ILE A 272 -12.50 -3.12 -17.35
CA ILE A 272 -12.45 -4.53 -16.98
C ILE A 272 -11.94 -5.44 -18.10
N GLU A 273 -12.32 -5.19 -19.35
CA GLU A 273 -11.86 -5.98 -20.49
C GLU A 273 -10.38 -5.76 -20.80
N MET A 274 -9.87 -4.53 -20.66
CA MET A 274 -8.44 -4.25 -20.77
C MET A 274 -7.65 -4.93 -19.66
N ILE A 275 -8.20 -4.93 -18.44
CA ILE A 275 -7.58 -5.60 -17.28
C ILE A 275 -7.54 -7.11 -17.50
N ARG A 276 -8.63 -7.73 -17.97
CA ARG A 276 -8.67 -9.16 -18.30
C ARG A 276 -7.65 -9.54 -19.38
N ALA A 277 -7.36 -8.65 -20.31
CA ALA A 277 -6.36 -8.88 -21.35
C ALA A 277 -4.92 -8.95 -20.80
N LEU A 278 -4.65 -8.41 -19.59
CA LEU A 278 -3.35 -8.52 -18.93
C LEU A 278 -3.08 -9.93 -18.40
N LEU A 279 -4.12 -10.74 -18.21
CA LEU A 279 -4.02 -12.10 -17.64
C LEU A 279 -3.85 -13.17 -18.72
N LYS A 280 -4.11 -12.82 -19.98
CA LYS A 280 -3.89 -13.65 -21.16
C LYS A 280 -2.43 -13.51 -21.64
#